data_c05e2fa7defe336038a2be9deb6c4bdf
#
_entry.id   c05e2fa7defe336038a2be9deb6c4bdf
#
_cell.length_a   1.000
_cell.length_b   1.000
_cell.length_c   1.000
_cell.angle_alpha   90.00
_cell.angle_beta   90.00
_cell.angle_gamma   90.00
#
_symmetry.space_group_name_H-M   'P 1'
#
loop_
_entity.id
_entity.type
_entity.pdbx_description
1 polymer ?
#
loop_
_entity_poly.entity_id
_entity_poly.type
_entity_poly.pdbx_seq_one_letter_code
_entity_poly.pdbx_strand_id
1 'polypeptide(L)'
;AGIEPDVRMNPILLKPSSDVGSQVIVNGKARGQMPAADYFKMKRSLIPDILEAYNGLAAENDIIVIEGAGSPAEINLKADDIVNMGLAKLVDAPVLLAGDIDRGGVFAQLYGTVELLEPEERARIKGLVINKFRGDVEILRPGLAMLEEKTHLPVVGVVPYLRVEIEDEDSLSDRLSTESSVKPLDIAILRLPHVSNFTDFIPLEQHPLLGVR
;
A
#
# COMPACT_ATOMS: atom_id res chain seq x y z
N ALA A 1 1.06 14.74 0.78
CA ALA A 1 1.88 15.15 1.93
C ALA A 1 2.56 16.51 1.73
N GLY A 2 2.52 17.09 0.51
CA GLY A 2 3.18 18.35 0.19
C GLY A 2 4.72 18.29 0.23
N ILE A 3 5.28 17.10 0.03
CA ILE A 3 6.71 16.85 -0.02
C ILE A 3 7.10 16.66 -1.49
N GLU A 4 8.23 17.25 -1.92
CA GLU A 4 8.76 17.04 -3.25
C GLU A 4 9.10 15.56 -3.44
N PRO A 5 8.62 14.91 -4.52
CA PRO A 5 8.92 13.52 -4.78
C PRO A 5 10.43 13.28 -4.99
N ASP A 6 10.95 12.25 -4.34
CA ASP A 6 12.33 11.80 -4.48
C ASP A 6 12.37 10.32 -4.86
N VAL A 7 13.24 9.95 -5.77
CA VAL A 7 13.39 8.56 -6.24
C VAL A 7 13.71 7.59 -5.09
N ARG A 8 14.36 8.06 -4.02
CA ARG A 8 14.66 7.27 -2.82
C ARG A 8 13.41 6.86 -2.04
N MET A 9 12.27 7.54 -2.25
CA MET A 9 10.99 7.20 -1.59
C MET A 9 10.38 5.90 -2.14
N ASN A 10 10.75 5.51 -3.37
CA ASN A 10 10.37 4.23 -3.97
C ASN A 10 11.56 3.64 -4.73
N PRO A 11 12.58 3.12 -4.02
CA PRO A 11 13.84 2.70 -4.64
C PRO A 11 13.69 1.50 -5.57
N ILE A 12 12.68 0.65 -5.35
CA ILE A 12 12.41 -0.53 -6.17
C ILE A 12 10.97 -0.48 -6.65
N LEU A 13 10.78 -0.28 -7.93
CA LEU A 13 9.46 -0.27 -8.55
C LEU A 13 9.34 -1.40 -9.56
N LEU A 14 8.26 -2.16 -9.44
CA LEU A 14 7.87 -3.19 -10.40
C LEU A 14 6.71 -2.68 -11.23
N LYS A 15 6.90 -2.53 -12.54
CA LYS A 15 5.81 -2.23 -13.47
C LYS A 15 5.41 -3.51 -14.20
N PRO A 16 4.19 -4.05 -13.96
CA PRO A 16 3.69 -5.19 -14.72
C PRO A 16 3.73 -4.88 -16.22
N SER A 17 4.37 -5.73 -17.01
CA SER A 17 4.46 -5.60 -18.45
C SER A 17 3.73 -6.70 -19.21
N SER A 18 3.41 -7.80 -18.52
CA SER A 18 2.65 -8.95 -19.02
C SER A 18 2.13 -9.77 -17.84
N ASP A 19 1.32 -10.79 -18.10
CA ASP A 19 0.79 -11.71 -17.07
C ASP A 19 1.89 -12.46 -16.29
N VAL A 20 3.11 -12.51 -16.80
CA VAL A 20 4.21 -13.32 -16.24
C VAL A 20 5.51 -12.54 -15.99
N GLY A 21 5.54 -11.24 -16.27
CA GLY A 21 6.78 -10.46 -16.16
C GLY A 21 6.54 -8.99 -15.81
N SER A 22 7.57 -8.41 -15.20
CA SER A 22 7.56 -6.99 -14.81
C SER A 22 8.85 -6.30 -15.26
N GLN A 23 8.75 -5.02 -15.57
CA GLN A 23 9.92 -4.17 -15.68
C GLN A 23 10.39 -3.80 -14.26
N VAL A 24 11.65 -4.11 -13.96
CA VAL A 24 12.28 -3.76 -12.69
C VAL A 24 12.97 -2.41 -12.83
N ILE A 25 12.62 -1.47 -11.97
CA ILE A 25 13.21 -0.14 -11.90
C ILE A 25 13.88 -0.01 -10.53
N VAL A 26 15.16 0.35 -10.51
CA VAL A 26 15.94 0.54 -9.30
C VAL A 26 16.46 1.97 -9.27
N ASN A 27 16.16 2.70 -8.20
CA ASN A 27 16.51 4.12 -8.05
C ASN A 27 16.21 4.95 -9.31
N GLY A 28 14.99 4.78 -9.86
CA GLY A 28 14.52 5.49 -11.05
C GLY A 28 15.11 5.00 -12.39
N LYS A 29 15.98 3.99 -12.40
CA LYS A 29 16.62 3.45 -13.61
C LYS A 29 16.10 2.06 -13.93
N ALA A 30 15.60 1.87 -15.17
CA ALA A 30 15.17 0.56 -15.63
C ALA A 30 16.35 -0.41 -15.68
N ARG A 31 16.21 -1.56 -14.99
CA ARG A 31 17.17 -2.68 -15.01
C ARG A 31 16.83 -3.74 -16.04
N GLY A 32 15.66 -3.64 -16.68
CA GLY A 32 15.19 -4.55 -17.72
C GLY A 32 13.85 -5.21 -17.37
N GLN A 33 13.37 -6.04 -18.28
CA GLN A 33 12.20 -6.89 -18.06
C GLN A 33 12.64 -8.21 -17.48
N MET A 34 11.88 -8.71 -16.50
CA MET A 34 12.23 -9.91 -15.77
C MET A 34 10.99 -10.75 -15.46
N PRO A 35 11.02 -12.07 -15.70
CA PRO A 35 10.01 -12.98 -15.18
C PRO A 35 9.94 -12.91 -13.65
N ALA A 36 8.74 -13.11 -13.09
CA ALA A 36 8.55 -13.06 -11.64
C ALA A 36 9.49 -14.02 -10.88
N ALA A 37 9.70 -15.24 -11.41
CA ALA A 37 10.60 -16.23 -10.78
C ALA A 37 12.06 -15.75 -10.68
N ASP A 38 12.54 -15.00 -11.66
CA ASP A 38 13.93 -14.50 -11.65
C ASP A 38 14.04 -13.24 -10.76
N TYR A 39 13.00 -12.42 -10.70
CA TYR A 39 12.92 -11.34 -9.74
C TYR A 39 13.03 -11.84 -8.29
N PHE A 40 12.32 -12.92 -7.94
CA PHE A 40 12.41 -13.50 -6.59
C PHE A 40 13.84 -13.91 -6.22
N LYS A 41 14.60 -14.48 -7.14
CA LYS A 41 16.02 -14.83 -6.91
C LYS A 41 16.90 -13.60 -6.71
N MET A 42 16.57 -12.50 -7.39
CA MET A 42 17.35 -11.28 -7.36
C MET A 42 17.00 -10.36 -6.15
N LYS A 43 15.83 -10.51 -5.54
CA LYS A 43 15.31 -9.62 -4.48
C LYS A 43 16.36 -9.26 -3.44
N ARG A 44 17.08 -10.24 -2.90
CA ARG A 44 18.09 -10.00 -1.86
C ARG A 44 19.27 -9.17 -2.32
N SER A 45 19.60 -9.20 -3.60
CA SER A 45 20.68 -8.39 -4.16
C SER A 45 20.33 -6.89 -4.22
N LEU A 46 19.06 -6.54 -4.07
CA LEU A 46 18.56 -5.16 -4.04
C LEU A 46 18.61 -4.51 -2.65
N ILE A 47 18.91 -5.29 -1.60
CA ILE A 47 19.01 -4.77 -0.23
C ILE A 47 19.97 -3.59 -0.09
N PRO A 48 21.18 -3.61 -0.70
CA PRO A 48 22.07 -2.46 -0.65
C PRO A 48 21.46 -1.18 -1.24
N ASP A 49 20.76 -1.28 -2.38
CA ASP A 49 20.08 -0.13 -3.00
C ASP A 49 18.97 0.43 -2.11
N ILE A 50 18.21 -0.47 -1.44
CA ILE A 50 17.14 -0.09 -0.50
C ILE A 50 17.73 0.63 0.72
N LEU A 51 18.79 0.08 1.31
CA LEU A 51 19.43 0.66 2.50
C LEU A 51 20.13 1.98 2.18
N GLU A 52 20.72 2.14 1.00
CA GLU A 52 21.28 3.40 0.55
C GLU A 52 20.20 4.48 0.46
N ALA A 53 19.07 4.18 -0.16
CA ALA A 53 17.92 5.07 -0.27
C ALA A 53 17.35 5.43 1.11
N TYR A 54 17.13 4.44 1.98
CA TYR A 54 16.64 4.65 3.33
C TYR A 54 17.59 5.52 4.16
N ASN A 55 18.86 5.20 4.19
CA ASN A 55 19.86 5.95 4.96
C ASN A 55 20.01 7.39 4.47
N GLY A 56 19.90 7.61 3.13
CA GLY A 56 19.91 8.94 2.55
C GLY A 56 18.72 9.78 3.03
N LEU A 57 17.50 9.21 3.02
CA LEU A 57 16.30 9.89 3.53
C LEU A 57 16.37 10.11 5.05
N ALA A 58 16.89 9.12 5.80
CA ALA A 58 16.99 9.21 7.25
C ALA A 58 17.99 10.27 7.72
N ALA A 59 19.01 10.56 6.92
CA ALA A 59 19.96 11.63 7.22
C ALA A 59 19.37 13.05 7.07
N GLU A 60 18.29 13.17 6.31
CA GLU A 60 17.66 14.46 5.95
C GLU A 60 16.31 14.69 6.68
N ASN A 61 15.79 13.68 7.39
CA ASN A 61 14.46 13.72 7.98
C ASN A 61 14.45 13.17 9.40
N ASP A 62 13.70 13.77 10.30
CA ASP A 62 13.52 13.34 11.69
C ASP A 62 12.66 12.08 11.81
N ILE A 63 11.72 11.88 10.89
CA ILE A 63 10.78 10.76 10.89
C ILE A 63 10.67 10.20 9.47
N ILE A 64 10.81 8.88 9.34
CA ILE A 64 10.55 8.14 8.11
C ILE A 64 9.28 7.29 8.32
N VAL A 65 8.29 7.48 7.46
CA VAL A 65 7.10 6.63 7.40
C VAL A 65 7.26 5.68 6.23
N ILE A 66 7.22 4.37 6.53
CA ILE A 66 7.39 3.32 5.54
C ILE A 66 6.04 2.63 5.33
N GLU A 67 5.59 2.56 4.10
CA GLU A 67 4.42 1.78 3.72
C GLU A 67 4.85 0.45 3.11
N GLY A 68 4.27 -0.64 3.61
CA GLY A 68 4.46 -1.98 3.05
C GLY A 68 3.63 -2.20 1.78
N ALA A 69 3.84 -3.33 1.14
CA ALA A 69 3.07 -3.75 -0.03
C ALA A 69 2.51 -5.17 0.17
N GLY A 70 1.25 -5.36 -0.20
CA GLY A 70 0.54 -6.64 0.03
C GLY A 70 0.34 -6.93 1.50
N SER A 71 0.52 -8.19 1.90
CA SER A 71 0.36 -8.63 3.29
C SER A 71 1.70 -9.10 3.88
N PRO A 72 2.00 -8.76 5.15
CA PRO A 72 3.18 -9.32 5.83
C PRO A 72 3.01 -10.82 6.15
N ALA A 73 1.81 -11.35 6.02
CA ALA A 73 1.49 -12.77 6.28
C ALA A 73 1.49 -13.64 5.01
N GLU A 74 2.11 -13.18 3.91
CA GLU A 74 2.36 -14.00 2.72
C GLU A 74 3.46 -15.02 3.01
N ILE A 75 3.10 -16.04 3.79
CA ILE A 75 4.06 -17.04 4.33
C ILE A 75 4.83 -17.81 3.26
N ASN A 76 4.23 -17.98 2.08
CA ASN A 76 4.85 -18.62 0.92
C ASN A 76 5.93 -17.76 0.25
N LEU A 77 5.95 -16.44 0.49
CA LEU A 77 6.90 -15.48 -0.08
C LEU A 77 7.86 -14.90 0.97
N LYS A 78 7.73 -15.32 2.21
CA LYS A 78 8.40 -14.74 3.38
C LYS A 78 9.91 -14.80 3.34
N ALA A 79 10.49 -15.88 2.79
CA ALA A 79 11.94 -16.10 2.77
C ALA A 79 12.72 -14.95 2.09
N ASP A 80 12.09 -14.27 1.14
CA ASP A 80 12.67 -13.18 0.35
C ASP A 80 11.90 -11.85 0.53
N ASP A 81 11.27 -11.65 1.69
CA ASP A 81 10.60 -10.39 2.00
C ASP A 81 11.65 -9.28 2.22
N ILE A 82 11.59 -8.25 1.37
CA ILE A 82 12.38 -7.02 1.45
C ILE A 82 11.49 -5.77 1.58
N VAL A 83 10.20 -5.97 1.78
CA VAL A 83 9.18 -4.90 1.70
C VAL A 83 8.49 -4.68 3.04
N ASN A 84 7.93 -5.75 3.62
CA ASN A 84 7.15 -5.68 4.86
C ASN A 84 8.03 -5.91 6.10
N MET A 85 7.88 -7.05 6.77
CA MET A 85 8.65 -7.36 7.98
C MET A 85 10.14 -7.50 7.71
N GLY A 86 10.54 -7.92 6.50
CA GLY A 86 11.92 -7.97 6.08
C GLY A 86 12.58 -6.59 6.10
N LEU A 87 11.94 -5.57 5.52
CA LEU A 87 12.44 -4.20 5.58
C LEU A 87 12.43 -3.66 7.01
N ALA A 88 11.31 -3.86 7.75
CA ALA A 88 11.21 -3.42 9.14
C ALA A 88 12.37 -3.96 10.00
N LYS A 89 12.81 -5.19 9.73
CA LYS A 89 13.94 -5.84 10.37
C LYS A 89 15.29 -5.21 9.98
N LEU A 90 15.48 -4.93 8.70
CA LEU A 90 16.71 -4.34 8.17
C LEU A 90 16.99 -2.93 8.72
N VAL A 91 15.94 -2.13 8.94
CA VAL A 91 16.06 -0.74 9.39
C VAL A 91 15.64 -0.55 10.86
N ASP A 92 15.40 -1.64 11.58
CA ASP A 92 14.96 -1.68 12.98
C ASP A 92 13.71 -0.84 13.26
N ALA A 93 12.76 -0.83 12.32
CA ALA A 93 11.55 -0.03 12.43
C ALA A 93 10.50 -0.71 13.32
N PRO A 94 9.80 0.05 14.21
CA PRO A 94 8.55 -0.41 14.81
C PRO A 94 7.44 -0.45 13.76
N VAL A 95 6.48 -1.36 13.95
CA VAL A 95 5.41 -1.61 12.98
C VAL A 95 4.05 -1.31 13.59
N LEU A 96 3.21 -0.61 12.85
CA LEU A 96 1.78 -0.54 13.07
C LEU A 96 1.09 -1.42 12.02
N LEU A 97 0.34 -2.41 12.46
CA LEU A 97 -0.40 -3.29 11.58
C LEU A 97 -1.80 -2.73 11.35
N ALA A 98 -2.09 -2.31 10.13
CA ALA A 98 -3.37 -1.74 9.75
C ALA A 98 -4.24 -2.75 9.00
N GLY A 99 -5.51 -2.86 9.40
CA GLY A 99 -6.51 -3.69 8.74
C GLY A 99 -7.66 -2.87 8.18
N ASP A 100 -8.12 -3.20 6.99
CA ASP A 100 -9.25 -2.57 6.30
C ASP A 100 -10.57 -3.24 6.73
N ILE A 101 -11.42 -2.50 7.48
CA ILE A 101 -12.71 -3.02 7.95
C ILE A 101 -13.81 -2.97 6.88
N ASP A 102 -13.66 -2.12 5.87
CA ASP A 102 -14.70 -1.90 4.85
C ASP A 102 -14.98 -3.17 4.02
N ARG A 103 -13.98 -4.04 3.88
CA ARG A 103 -14.10 -5.34 3.19
C ARG A 103 -14.69 -6.46 4.05
N GLY A 104 -14.85 -6.24 5.36
CA GLY A 104 -15.22 -7.27 6.32
C GLY A 104 -14.07 -8.18 6.74
N GLY A 105 -14.25 -8.89 7.86
CA GLY A 105 -13.27 -9.86 8.35
C GLY A 105 -12.01 -9.29 9.00
N VAL A 106 -11.93 -7.99 9.29
CA VAL A 106 -10.74 -7.31 9.79
C VAL A 106 -10.15 -7.94 11.06
N PHE A 107 -10.99 -8.41 11.98
CA PHE A 107 -10.54 -9.09 13.21
C PHE A 107 -9.77 -10.37 12.90
N ALA A 108 -10.29 -11.18 11.96
CA ALA A 108 -9.64 -12.41 11.53
C ALA A 108 -8.33 -12.09 10.77
N GLN A 109 -8.32 -11.06 9.94
CA GLN A 109 -7.14 -10.62 9.21
C GLN A 109 -6.02 -10.18 10.16
N LEU A 110 -6.32 -9.28 11.12
CA LEU A 110 -5.33 -8.79 12.06
C LEU A 110 -4.82 -9.91 12.97
N TYR A 111 -5.74 -10.68 13.58
CA TYR A 111 -5.37 -11.81 14.42
C TYR A 111 -4.55 -12.83 13.66
N GLY A 112 -5.03 -13.28 12.51
CA GLY A 112 -4.32 -14.27 11.69
C GLY A 112 -2.95 -13.78 11.21
N THR A 113 -2.83 -12.50 10.85
CA THR A 113 -1.55 -11.91 10.47
C THR A 113 -0.56 -11.96 11.64
N VAL A 114 -0.97 -11.54 12.84
CA VAL A 114 -0.12 -11.58 14.03
C VAL A 114 0.32 -13.01 14.36
N GLU A 115 -0.59 -13.98 14.27
CA GLU A 115 -0.28 -15.38 14.58
C GLU A 115 0.63 -16.07 13.56
N LEU A 116 0.56 -15.67 12.29
CA LEU A 116 1.40 -16.21 11.21
C LEU A 116 2.83 -15.64 11.18
N LEU A 117 3.06 -14.53 11.88
CA LEU A 117 4.38 -13.92 11.95
C LEU A 117 5.28 -14.65 12.95
N GLU A 118 6.57 -14.69 12.64
CA GLU A 118 7.59 -15.21 13.56
C GLU A 118 7.69 -14.36 14.85
N PRO A 119 8.13 -14.92 15.97
CA PRO A 119 8.21 -14.20 17.25
C PRO A 119 8.99 -12.87 17.16
N GLU A 120 10.09 -12.84 16.40
CA GLU A 120 10.91 -11.64 16.19
C GLU A 120 10.17 -10.55 15.40
N GLU A 121 9.37 -10.93 14.40
CA GLU A 121 8.54 -10.03 13.61
C GLU A 121 7.37 -9.51 14.42
N ARG A 122 6.68 -10.41 15.14
CA ARG A 122 5.60 -10.07 16.06
C ARG A 122 6.05 -9.05 17.11
N ALA A 123 7.25 -9.21 17.65
CA ALA A 123 7.82 -8.28 18.63
C ALA A 123 8.02 -6.85 18.10
N ARG A 124 8.11 -6.67 16.76
CA ARG A 124 8.19 -5.35 16.12
C ARG A 124 6.84 -4.66 16.03
N ILE A 125 5.73 -5.38 16.07
CA ILE A 125 4.40 -4.78 16.03
C ILE A 125 4.15 -4.08 17.38
N LYS A 126 3.90 -2.77 17.32
CA LYS A 126 3.66 -1.93 18.49
C LYS A 126 2.20 -1.55 18.65
N GLY A 127 1.38 -1.79 17.64
CA GLY A 127 -0.05 -1.53 17.70
C GLY A 127 -0.80 -1.98 16.47
N LEU A 128 -2.10 -2.14 16.66
CA LEU A 128 -3.05 -2.47 15.62
C LEU A 128 -3.88 -1.23 15.26
N VAL A 129 -4.22 -1.08 14.00
CA VAL A 129 -5.05 0.02 13.50
C VAL A 129 -6.22 -0.56 12.71
N ILE A 130 -7.43 -0.14 13.02
CA ILE A 130 -8.62 -0.41 12.21
C ILE A 130 -8.79 0.76 11.25
N ASN A 131 -8.72 0.52 9.95
CA ASN A 131 -8.83 1.56 8.94
C ASN A 131 -10.19 1.50 8.21
N LYS A 132 -10.61 2.64 7.66
CA LYS A 132 -11.84 2.83 6.88
C LYS A 132 -13.12 2.51 7.66
N PHE A 133 -13.12 2.78 8.96
CA PHE A 133 -14.29 2.52 9.79
C PHE A 133 -15.48 3.43 9.44
N ARG A 134 -16.67 2.85 9.42
CA ARG A 134 -17.95 3.55 9.24
C ARG A 134 -18.88 3.18 10.38
N GLY A 135 -19.50 4.15 11.01
CA GLY A 135 -20.49 3.94 12.05
C GLY A 135 -20.04 4.38 13.44
N ASP A 136 -20.67 3.80 14.48
CA ASP A 136 -20.42 4.13 15.87
C ASP A 136 -19.30 3.26 16.43
N VAL A 137 -18.23 3.90 16.90
CA VAL A 137 -17.06 3.21 17.46
C VAL A 137 -17.40 2.47 18.78
N GLU A 138 -18.44 2.88 19.49
CA GLU A 138 -18.85 2.20 20.72
C GLU A 138 -19.35 0.78 20.46
N ILE A 139 -19.96 0.54 19.29
CA ILE A 139 -20.35 -0.81 18.87
C ILE A 139 -19.14 -1.69 18.57
N LEU A 140 -18.04 -1.07 18.10
CA LEU A 140 -16.80 -1.76 17.77
C LEU A 140 -15.98 -2.13 19.02
N ARG A 141 -16.09 -1.37 20.10
CA ARG A 141 -15.25 -1.44 21.30
C ARG A 141 -15.10 -2.86 21.89
N PRO A 142 -16.16 -3.66 22.07
CA PRO A 142 -16.01 -5.03 22.58
C PRO A 142 -15.11 -5.90 21.68
N GLY A 143 -15.20 -5.70 20.36
CA GLY A 143 -14.34 -6.41 19.41
C GLY A 143 -12.88 -5.98 19.49
N LEU A 144 -12.62 -4.68 19.73
CA LEU A 144 -11.26 -4.17 19.94
C LEU A 144 -10.64 -4.79 21.19
N ALA A 145 -11.37 -4.79 22.33
CA ALA A 145 -10.91 -5.40 23.57
C ALA A 145 -10.58 -6.90 23.40
N MET A 146 -11.44 -7.64 22.69
CA MET A 146 -11.18 -9.05 22.37
C MET A 146 -9.93 -9.23 21.50
N LEU A 147 -9.71 -8.34 20.54
CA LEU A 147 -8.52 -8.39 19.67
C LEU A 147 -7.23 -8.15 20.49
N GLU A 148 -7.25 -7.14 21.35
CA GLU A 148 -6.13 -6.84 22.26
C GLU A 148 -5.82 -8.01 23.20
N GLU A 149 -6.86 -8.61 23.81
CA GLU A 149 -6.72 -9.81 24.64
C GLU A 149 -6.05 -10.97 23.91
N LYS A 150 -6.48 -11.22 22.66
CA LYS A 150 -5.98 -12.34 21.85
C LYS A 150 -4.59 -12.12 21.27
N THR A 151 -4.27 -10.91 20.88
CA THR A 151 -2.98 -10.60 20.23
C THR A 151 -1.92 -10.13 21.21
N HIS A 152 -2.31 -9.70 22.40
CA HIS A 152 -1.47 -8.99 23.38
C HIS A 152 -0.85 -7.70 22.80
N LEU A 153 -1.53 -7.08 21.85
CA LEU A 153 -1.12 -5.83 21.20
C LEU A 153 -2.24 -4.78 21.33
N PRO A 154 -1.90 -3.52 21.64
CA PRO A 154 -2.91 -2.48 21.75
C PRO A 154 -3.51 -2.11 20.40
N VAL A 155 -4.81 -1.82 20.37
CA VAL A 155 -5.43 -1.12 19.24
C VAL A 155 -5.21 0.38 19.43
N VAL A 156 -4.25 0.94 18.70
CA VAL A 156 -3.81 2.33 18.86
C VAL A 156 -4.64 3.34 18.07
N GLY A 157 -5.54 2.86 17.20
CA GLY A 157 -6.40 3.76 16.45
C GLY A 157 -7.51 3.06 15.67
N VAL A 158 -8.62 3.78 15.56
CA VAL A 158 -9.72 3.48 14.63
C VAL A 158 -9.84 4.68 13.71
N VAL A 159 -9.44 4.52 12.46
CA VAL A 159 -9.43 5.58 11.46
C VAL A 159 -10.77 5.54 10.72
N PRO A 160 -11.54 6.63 10.72
CA PRO A 160 -12.79 6.68 9.99
C PRO A 160 -12.54 6.59 8.48
N TYR A 161 -13.58 6.23 7.74
CA TYR A 161 -13.53 6.29 6.29
C TYR A 161 -13.40 7.75 5.84
N LEU A 162 -12.28 8.07 5.25
CA LEU A 162 -11.98 9.40 4.72
C LEU A 162 -12.09 9.37 3.20
N ARG A 163 -12.77 10.36 2.65
CA ARG A 163 -12.66 10.65 1.21
C ARG A 163 -11.45 11.55 1.03
N VAL A 164 -10.38 10.97 0.55
CA VAL A 164 -9.16 11.72 0.21
C VAL A 164 -9.02 11.74 -1.31
N GLU A 165 -8.77 12.92 -1.86
CA GLU A 165 -8.50 13.11 -3.28
C GLU A 165 -7.01 12.78 -3.52
N ILE A 166 -6.71 11.48 -3.54
CA ILE A 166 -5.39 10.97 -3.92
C ILE A 166 -5.56 10.31 -5.30
N GLU A 167 -4.61 10.55 -6.19
CA GLU A 167 -4.57 9.87 -7.48
C GLU A 167 -4.44 8.37 -7.28
N ASP A 168 -5.19 7.61 -8.08
CA ASP A 168 -5.11 6.16 -8.04
C ASP A 168 -3.76 5.70 -8.59
N GLU A 169 -3.13 4.75 -7.92
CA GLU A 169 -1.81 4.24 -8.29
C GLU A 169 -1.87 3.32 -9.52
N ASP A 170 -2.97 2.57 -9.67
CA ASP A 170 -3.12 1.52 -10.68
C ASP A 170 -4.16 1.85 -11.75
N SER A 171 -3.84 1.48 -13.00
CA SER A 171 -4.75 1.49 -14.15
C SER A 171 -5.95 0.52 -14.03
N LEU A 172 -6.00 -0.29 -12.97
CA LEU A 172 -7.09 -1.21 -12.63
C LEU A 172 -8.17 -0.55 -11.76
N SER A 173 -8.05 0.76 -11.47
CA SER A 173 -9.05 1.46 -10.68
C SER A 173 -10.42 1.45 -11.38
N ASP A 174 -11.48 1.19 -10.59
CA ASP A 174 -12.87 1.26 -11.06
C ASP A 174 -13.39 2.71 -11.16
N ARG A 175 -12.47 3.69 -11.13
CA ARG A 175 -12.80 5.12 -11.10
C ARG A 175 -13.53 5.58 -12.36
N LEU A 176 -13.22 5.01 -13.51
CA LEU A 176 -13.95 5.28 -14.76
C LEU A 176 -15.26 4.47 -14.75
N SER A 177 -16.18 4.87 -13.88
CA SER A 177 -17.52 4.29 -13.85
C SER A 177 -18.39 4.86 -14.96
N THR A 178 -19.36 4.06 -15.43
CA THR A 178 -20.33 4.46 -16.45
C THR A 178 -21.42 5.42 -15.93
N GLU A 179 -21.38 5.78 -14.64
CA GLU A 179 -22.36 6.68 -14.03
C GLU A 179 -21.90 8.14 -14.19
N SER A 180 -22.47 8.83 -15.17
CA SER A 180 -22.29 10.28 -15.31
C SER A 180 -23.42 11.03 -14.62
N SER A 181 -23.07 12.06 -13.84
CA SER A 181 -24.02 13.10 -13.51
C SER A 181 -24.28 13.95 -14.75
N VAL A 182 -25.55 14.22 -15.08
CA VAL A 182 -25.91 15.08 -16.20
C VAL A 182 -25.35 16.48 -15.95
N LYS A 183 -24.36 16.87 -16.74
CA LYS A 183 -23.74 18.19 -16.70
C LYS A 183 -23.89 18.87 -18.08
N PRO A 184 -23.63 20.19 -18.19
CA PRO A 184 -23.82 20.93 -19.46
C PRO A 184 -23.02 20.38 -20.64
N LEU A 185 -21.86 19.83 -20.39
CA LEU A 185 -21.02 19.16 -21.42
C LEU A 185 -20.72 17.74 -20.97
N ASP A 186 -20.88 16.80 -21.87
CA ASP A 186 -20.68 15.37 -21.62
C ASP A 186 -19.46 14.88 -22.43
N ILE A 187 -18.49 14.30 -21.74
CA ILE A 187 -17.25 13.78 -22.32
C ILE A 187 -17.23 12.27 -22.14
N ALA A 188 -17.18 11.53 -23.23
CA ALA A 188 -17.02 10.09 -23.20
C ALA A 188 -15.54 9.72 -23.37
N ILE A 189 -15.00 8.93 -22.43
CA ILE A 189 -13.66 8.39 -22.49
C ILE A 189 -13.72 6.96 -23.03
N LEU A 190 -13.05 6.71 -24.13
CA LEU A 190 -12.90 5.36 -24.67
C LEU A 190 -11.82 4.61 -23.87
N ARG A 191 -12.25 3.71 -22.99
CA ARG A 191 -11.34 2.87 -22.21
C ARG A 191 -10.79 1.75 -23.08
N LEU A 192 -9.54 1.89 -23.50
CA LEU A 192 -8.80 0.81 -24.16
C LEU A 192 -8.27 -0.18 -23.11
N PRO A 193 -7.95 -1.45 -23.48
CA PRO A 193 -7.52 -2.48 -22.53
C PRO A 193 -6.30 -2.14 -21.68
N HIS A 194 -5.46 -1.23 -22.10
CA HIS A 194 -4.23 -0.83 -21.40
C HIS A 194 -4.08 0.70 -21.36
N VAL A 195 -4.96 1.37 -20.61
CA VAL A 195 -4.83 2.82 -20.37
C VAL A 195 -3.83 3.02 -19.25
N SER A 196 -2.67 3.59 -19.54
CA SER A 196 -1.61 3.80 -18.54
C SER A 196 -1.69 5.16 -17.82
N ASN A 197 -2.29 6.17 -18.44
CA ASN A 197 -2.36 7.54 -17.90
C ASN A 197 -3.80 7.98 -17.65
N PHE A 198 -4.59 7.14 -16.99
CA PHE A 198 -6.02 7.45 -16.71
C PHE A 198 -6.18 8.65 -15.76
N THR A 199 -5.16 8.99 -14.99
CA THR A 199 -5.14 10.18 -14.12
C THR A 199 -5.15 11.50 -14.90
N ASP A 200 -4.79 11.50 -16.19
CA ASP A 200 -4.86 12.69 -17.06
C ASP A 200 -6.31 13.22 -17.22
N PHE A 201 -7.32 12.39 -16.92
CA PHE A 201 -8.74 12.78 -17.00
C PHE A 201 -9.26 13.44 -15.71
N ILE A 202 -8.51 13.37 -14.60
CA ILE A 202 -8.92 13.93 -13.31
C ILE A 202 -9.29 15.43 -13.39
N PRO A 203 -8.52 16.28 -14.07
CA PRO A 203 -8.89 17.70 -14.22
C PRO A 203 -10.23 17.92 -14.93
N LEU A 204 -10.60 17.01 -15.85
CA LEU A 204 -11.89 17.06 -16.54
C LEU A 204 -13.03 16.64 -15.61
N GLU A 205 -12.82 15.59 -14.80
CA GLU A 205 -13.80 15.11 -13.82
C GLU A 205 -14.10 16.16 -12.74
N GLN A 206 -13.07 16.89 -12.30
CA GLN A 206 -13.18 17.95 -11.29
C GLN A 206 -13.83 19.22 -11.84
N HIS A 207 -13.94 19.40 -13.16
CA HIS A 207 -14.52 20.61 -13.74
C HIS A 207 -16.04 20.66 -13.53
N PRO A 208 -16.59 21.74 -12.98
CA PRO A 208 -18.01 21.81 -12.58
C PRO A 208 -19.00 21.67 -13.75
N LEU A 209 -18.60 22.00 -14.98
CA LEU A 209 -19.46 21.95 -16.18
C LEU A 209 -19.29 20.68 -16.99
N LEU A 210 -18.32 19.80 -16.68
CA LEU A 210 -18.01 18.61 -17.44
C LEU A 210 -18.52 17.35 -16.74
N GLY A 211 -19.33 16.55 -17.44
CA GLY A 211 -19.62 15.16 -17.08
C GLY A 211 -18.66 14.25 -17.82
N VAL A 212 -17.90 13.43 -17.12
CA VAL A 212 -16.94 12.49 -17.72
C VAL A 212 -17.46 11.07 -17.49
N ARG A 213 -17.48 10.26 -18.55
CA ARG A 213 -17.96 8.86 -18.50
C ARG A 213 -17.17 7.94 -19.42
#